data_0196253330cdc94fe72b6e1341001ee7
#
_entry.id   0196253330cdc94fe72b6e1341001ee7
#
_cell.length_a   1.000
_cell.length_b   1.000
_cell.length_c   1.000
_cell.angle_alpha   90.00
_cell.angle_beta   90.00
_cell.angle_gamma   90.00
#
_symmetry.space_group_name_H-M   'P 1'
#
loop_
_entity.id
_entity.type
_entity.pdbx_description
1 polymer ?
#
loop_
_entity_poly.entity_id
_entity_poly.type
_entity_poly.pdbx_seq_one_letter_code
_entity_poly.pdbx_strand_id
1 'polypeptide(L)'
;MSICQSIRYFSATFLFATGGYAAQAQTTDAGIMPFLGLETNARTAGMAGAATAVTDNPLAVYTNAALSLIGERHAGGTLFSGPWNTAFDSANVLYGVGGFYTPDSRNALLAGVRYFRGPSVGLTDEQGFPAGTARPQDLSAEVGYGRRIGRNLAFSLTARYVRSDQGFGEKPMQGVSFDIGAAYRGTLR
;
A
#
# COMPACT_ATOMS: atom_id res chain seq x y z
N MET A 1 16.14 -46.04 0.22
CA MET A 1 15.65 -44.68 0.49
C MET A 1 15.60 -43.93 -0.84
N SER A 2 14.42 -43.62 -1.30
CA SER A 2 14.18 -43.14 -2.68
C SER A 2 14.62 -41.69 -2.82
N ILE A 3 15.24 -41.33 -3.95
CA ILE A 3 15.66 -39.96 -4.34
C ILE A 3 14.52 -38.93 -4.16
N CYS A 4 13.29 -39.37 -4.32
CA CYS A 4 12.09 -38.53 -4.17
C CYS A 4 11.84 -38.08 -2.70
N GLN A 5 12.27 -38.84 -1.71
CA GLN A 5 12.19 -38.43 -0.30
C GLN A 5 13.25 -37.39 0.05
N SER A 6 14.45 -37.48 -0.51
CA SER A 6 15.53 -36.50 -0.26
C SER A 6 15.20 -35.12 -0.81
N ILE A 7 14.50 -35.05 -1.95
CA ILE A 7 14.06 -33.76 -2.54
C ILE A 7 13.00 -33.06 -1.66
N ARG A 8 12.10 -33.83 -1.03
CA ARG A 8 11.07 -33.27 -0.14
C ARG A 8 11.67 -32.64 1.13
N TYR A 9 12.67 -33.24 1.70
CA TYR A 9 13.36 -32.70 2.89
C TYR A 9 14.22 -31.48 2.55
N PHE A 10 14.85 -31.46 1.39
CA PHE A 10 15.65 -30.32 0.93
C PHE A 10 14.78 -29.08 0.68
N SER A 11 13.60 -29.25 0.05
CA SER A 11 12.65 -28.15 -0.15
C SER A 11 12.07 -27.61 1.17
N ALA A 12 11.77 -28.48 2.13
CA ALA A 12 11.25 -28.05 3.43
C ALA A 12 12.31 -27.31 4.27
N THR A 13 13.56 -27.76 4.24
CA THR A 13 14.67 -27.13 4.95
C THR A 13 15.03 -25.77 4.37
N PHE A 14 14.94 -25.61 3.04
CA PHE A 14 15.18 -24.31 2.40
C PHE A 14 14.10 -23.28 2.74
N LEU A 15 12.82 -23.68 2.83
CA LEU A 15 11.74 -22.79 3.28
C LEU A 15 11.91 -22.34 4.74
N PHE A 16 12.40 -23.21 5.61
CA PHE A 16 12.64 -22.86 7.03
C PHE A 16 13.87 -21.95 7.21
N ALA A 17 14.90 -22.13 6.42
CA ALA A 17 16.11 -21.30 6.49
C ALA A 17 15.90 -19.86 6.03
N THR A 18 14.97 -19.61 5.08
CA THR A 18 14.63 -18.27 4.62
C THR A 18 13.61 -17.55 5.50
N GLY A 19 12.82 -18.29 6.30
CA GLY A 19 11.82 -17.71 7.21
C GLY A 19 12.41 -16.99 8.43
N GLY A 20 13.65 -17.28 8.81
CA GLY A 20 14.29 -16.69 9.99
C GLY A 20 14.79 -15.25 9.81
N TYR A 21 14.95 -14.76 8.59
CA TYR A 21 15.44 -13.40 8.33
C TYR A 21 14.35 -12.35 8.12
N ALA A 22 13.09 -12.77 7.99
CA ALA A 22 11.97 -11.85 7.78
C ALA A 22 11.41 -11.19 9.05
N ALA A 23 11.89 -11.59 10.25
CA ALA A 23 11.33 -11.11 11.52
C ALA A 23 11.98 -9.80 12.05
N GLN A 24 12.89 -9.17 11.33
CA GLN A 24 13.57 -7.94 11.78
C GLN A 24 13.02 -6.64 11.18
N ALA A 25 11.94 -6.68 10.44
CA ALA A 25 11.43 -5.52 9.71
C ALA A 25 10.36 -4.73 10.46
N GLN A 26 10.40 -4.68 11.78
CA GLN A 26 9.50 -3.80 12.54
C GLN A 26 10.27 -2.92 13.51
N THR A 27 11.21 -2.16 13.01
CA THR A 27 11.46 -0.86 13.61
C THR A 27 10.30 0.03 13.18
N THR A 28 9.56 0.56 14.14
CA THR A 28 8.64 1.68 13.97
C THR A 28 9.44 2.94 13.63
N ASP A 29 10.29 2.85 12.61
CA ASP A 29 10.86 4.01 11.98
C ASP A 29 9.71 4.61 11.17
N ALA A 30 9.20 5.74 11.62
CA ALA A 30 8.26 6.53 10.85
C ALA A 30 8.98 6.83 9.53
N GLY A 31 8.68 6.01 8.51
CA GLY A 31 9.32 6.14 7.21
C GLY A 31 9.21 7.56 6.71
N ILE A 32 10.06 7.94 5.77
CA ILE A 32 10.13 9.29 5.18
C ILE A 32 8.74 9.83 4.76
N MET A 33 7.75 8.95 4.57
CA MET A 33 6.39 9.28 4.14
C MET A 33 5.35 8.41 4.87
N PRO A 34 5.07 8.69 6.15
CA PRO A 34 4.18 7.85 6.99
C PRO A 34 2.75 7.75 6.46
N PHE A 35 2.26 8.73 5.69
CA PHE A 35 0.91 8.71 5.12
C PHE A 35 0.66 7.53 4.16
N LEU A 36 1.71 6.96 3.58
CA LEU A 36 1.60 5.77 2.72
C LEU A 36 1.15 4.52 3.50
N GLY A 37 1.43 4.46 4.79
CA GLY A 37 0.98 3.39 5.69
C GLY A 37 -0.46 3.55 6.20
N LEU A 38 -1.13 4.67 5.87
CA LEU A 38 -2.50 4.88 6.29
C LEU A 38 -3.47 3.98 5.53
N GLU A 39 -4.36 3.30 6.27
CA GLU A 39 -5.37 2.45 5.67
C GLU A 39 -6.38 3.28 4.86
N THR A 40 -6.57 2.88 3.61
CA THR A 40 -7.45 3.58 2.67
C THR A 40 -8.84 2.98 2.58
N ASN A 41 -9.07 1.86 3.26
CA ASN A 41 -10.31 1.10 3.16
C ASN A 41 -10.82 0.73 4.56
N ALA A 42 -12.05 1.11 4.90
CA ALA A 42 -12.67 0.80 6.18
C ALA A 42 -12.74 -0.71 6.47
N ARG A 43 -12.90 -1.55 5.43
CA ARG A 43 -12.88 -3.01 5.59
C ARG A 43 -11.51 -3.52 6.05
N THR A 44 -10.44 -3.06 5.42
CA THR A 44 -9.07 -3.49 5.77
C THR A 44 -8.64 -2.88 7.10
N ALA A 45 -9.05 -1.65 7.40
CA ALA A 45 -8.86 -1.04 8.72
C ALA A 45 -9.52 -1.86 9.83
N GLY A 46 -10.77 -2.32 9.61
CA GLY A 46 -11.48 -3.21 10.54
C GLY A 46 -10.83 -4.59 10.73
N MET A 47 -9.99 -5.01 9.77
CA MET A 47 -9.19 -6.24 9.84
C MET A 47 -7.73 -5.98 10.28
N ALA A 48 -7.48 -4.85 10.93
CA ALA A 48 -6.14 -4.44 11.38
C ALA A 48 -5.08 -4.44 10.25
N GLY A 49 -5.46 -4.01 9.03
CA GLY A 49 -4.56 -3.93 7.88
C GLY A 49 -4.35 -5.26 7.13
N ALA A 50 -5.07 -6.34 7.45
CA ALA A 50 -4.94 -7.63 6.80
C ALA A 50 -5.52 -7.64 5.37
N ALA A 51 -4.96 -6.81 4.48
CA ALA A 51 -5.42 -6.59 3.11
C ALA A 51 -4.75 -7.50 2.06
N THR A 52 -3.67 -8.17 2.42
CA THR A 52 -2.78 -8.88 1.48
C THR A 52 -3.41 -10.08 0.77
N ALA A 53 -4.59 -10.52 1.19
CA ALA A 53 -5.34 -11.62 0.57
C ALA A 53 -6.79 -11.25 0.21
N VAL A 54 -7.17 -9.97 0.32
CA VAL A 54 -8.52 -9.49 -0.01
C VAL A 54 -8.64 -9.30 -1.51
N THR A 55 -9.39 -10.19 -2.17
CA THR A 55 -9.73 -10.09 -3.60
C THR A 55 -10.85 -9.08 -3.83
N ASP A 56 -11.04 -8.66 -5.09
CA ASP A 56 -12.10 -7.73 -5.53
C ASP A 56 -12.07 -6.37 -4.80
N ASN A 57 -10.89 -5.97 -4.30
CA ASN A 57 -10.69 -4.69 -3.68
C ASN A 57 -10.38 -3.61 -4.74
N PRO A 58 -11.21 -2.58 -4.91
CA PRO A 58 -10.92 -1.48 -5.83
C PRO A 58 -9.62 -0.72 -5.49
N LEU A 59 -9.19 -0.78 -4.24
CA LEU A 59 -7.98 -0.13 -3.75
C LEU A 59 -6.75 -1.06 -3.72
N ALA A 60 -6.78 -2.17 -4.48
CA ALA A 60 -5.67 -3.13 -4.57
C ALA A 60 -4.36 -2.51 -5.07
N VAL A 61 -4.42 -1.39 -5.80
CA VAL A 61 -3.24 -0.64 -6.24
C VAL A 61 -2.37 -0.18 -5.08
N TYR A 62 -2.96 0.04 -3.90
CA TYR A 62 -2.25 0.49 -2.68
C TYR A 62 -1.65 -0.64 -1.85
N THR A 63 -2.05 -1.88 -2.10
CA THR A 63 -1.65 -3.06 -1.31
C THR A 63 -0.98 -4.11 -2.17
N ASN A 64 -1.75 -4.87 -2.93
CA ASN A 64 -1.25 -5.91 -3.83
C ASN A 64 -2.10 -5.94 -5.11
N ALA A 65 -1.60 -5.32 -6.16
CA ALA A 65 -2.31 -5.20 -7.42
C ALA A 65 -2.60 -6.55 -8.11
N ALA A 66 -1.83 -7.62 -7.81
CA ALA A 66 -2.05 -8.96 -8.36
C ALA A 66 -3.40 -9.57 -7.93
N LEU A 67 -3.98 -9.12 -6.80
CA LEU A 67 -5.26 -9.61 -6.29
C LEU A 67 -6.46 -9.26 -7.19
N SER A 68 -6.38 -8.20 -7.97
CA SER A 68 -7.41 -7.84 -8.95
C SER A 68 -7.61 -8.89 -10.05
N LEU A 69 -6.61 -9.74 -10.29
CA LEU A 69 -6.66 -10.84 -11.27
C LEU A 69 -7.16 -12.16 -10.69
N ILE A 70 -7.19 -12.28 -9.36
CA ILE A 70 -7.60 -13.51 -8.65
C ILE A 70 -9.09 -13.45 -8.28
N GLY A 71 -9.65 -12.24 -8.19
CA GLY A 71 -11.06 -12.00 -7.93
C GLY A 71 -11.99 -12.37 -9.09
N GLU A 72 -13.28 -12.13 -8.90
CA GLU A 72 -14.33 -12.41 -9.88
C GLU A 72 -14.76 -11.17 -10.66
N ARG A 73 -14.44 -9.97 -10.15
CA ARG A 73 -14.81 -8.70 -10.77
C ARG A 73 -13.80 -8.31 -11.86
N HIS A 74 -14.33 -7.79 -12.95
CA HIS A 74 -13.54 -7.31 -14.08
C HIS A 74 -13.23 -5.80 -14.02
N ALA A 75 -13.93 -5.08 -13.17
CA ALA A 75 -13.65 -3.67 -12.91
C ALA A 75 -14.18 -3.29 -11.53
N GLY A 76 -13.55 -2.32 -10.92
CA GLY A 76 -14.00 -1.74 -9.68
C GLY A 76 -13.30 -0.40 -9.44
N GLY A 77 -14.03 0.53 -8.88
CA GLY A 77 -13.50 1.83 -8.48
C GLY A 77 -14.20 2.30 -7.22
N THR A 78 -13.46 3.03 -6.40
CA THR A 78 -14.02 3.66 -5.20
C THR A 78 -13.23 4.93 -4.87
N LEU A 79 -13.89 5.83 -4.20
CA LEU A 79 -13.27 6.97 -3.55
C LEU A 79 -13.45 6.81 -2.04
N PHE A 80 -12.53 7.37 -1.29
CA PHE A 80 -12.62 7.42 0.16
C PHE A 80 -12.21 8.81 0.65
N SER A 81 -12.79 9.21 1.76
CA SER A 81 -12.44 10.43 2.45
C SER A 81 -12.80 10.23 3.91
N GLY A 82 -11.94 10.69 4.80
CA GLY A 82 -12.22 10.59 6.22
C GLY A 82 -11.20 11.30 7.09
N PRO A 83 -11.61 11.72 8.29
CA PRO A 83 -10.69 12.21 9.30
C PRO A 83 -9.78 11.06 9.73
N TRP A 84 -8.47 11.30 9.73
CA TRP A 84 -7.53 10.26 10.14
C TRP A 84 -7.33 10.19 11.65
N ASN A 85 -7.31 11.32 12.30
CA ASN A 85 -7.17 11.39 13.74
C ASN A 85 -7.94 12.59 14.30
N THR A 86 -8.99 12.31 15.04
CA THR A 86 -9.85 13.34 15.63
C THR A 86 -9.37 13.82 17.01
N ALA A 87 -8.31 13.20 17.56
CA ALA A 87 -7.86 13.51 18.92
C ALA A 87 -7.17 14.89 19.03
N PHE A 88 -6.61 15.41 17.93
CA PHE A 88 -5.81 16.63 17.95
C PHE A 88 -6.37 17.81 17.15
N ASP A 89 -7.22 17.58 16.22
CA ASP A 89 -8.00 18.55 15.43
C ASP A 89 -8.71 17.80 14.31
N SER A 90 -9.94 18.18 14.02
CA SER A 90 -10.74 17.63 12.92
C SER A 90 -10.18 17.91 11.50
N ALA A 91 -8.97 18.49 11.45
CA ALA A 91 -8.34 18.97 10.21
C ALA A 91 -7.47 17.96 9.48
N ASN A 92 -7.25 16.75 10.04
CA ASN A 92 -6.49 15.68 9.39
C ASN A 92 -7.40 14.88 8.48
N VAL A 93 -7.25 15.02 7.19
CA VAL A 93 -8.10 14.30 6.24
C VAL A 93 -7.26 13.56 5.23
N LEU A 94 -7.58 12.29 5.06
CA LEU A 94 -7.08 11.46 3.96
C LEU A 94 -8.15 11.36 2.89
N TYR A 95 -7.82 11.78 1.69
CA TYR A 95 -8.63 11.60 0.49
C TYR A 95 -7.95 10.62 -0.45
N GLY A 96 -8.74 9.88 -1.19
CA GLY A 96 -8.19 9.07 -2.24
C GLY A 96 -9.23 8.46 -3.14
N VAL A 97 -8.76 8.06 -4.30
CA VAL A 97 -9.52 7.35 -5.31
C VAL A 97 -8.65 6.24 -5.86
N GLY A 98 -9.22 5.09 -6.11
CA GLY A 98 -8.51 4.00 -6.76
C GLY A 98 -9.46 3.11 -7.52
N GLY A 99 -8.91 2.40 -8.48
CA GLY A 99 -9.69 1.47 -9.29
C GLY A 99 -8.81 0.50 -10.07
N PHE A 100 -9.45 -0.54 -10.58
CA PHE A 100 -8.85 -1.50 -11.47
C PHE A 100 -9.79 -1.84 -12.62
N TYR A 101 -9.20 -2.27 -13.72
CA TYR A 101 -9.88 -2.77 -14.90
C TYR A 101 -9.12 -3.97 -15.47
N THR A 102 -9.81 -5.08 -15.69
CA THR A 102 -9.27 -6.29 -16.31
C THR A 102 -9.87 -6.43 -17.72
N PRO A 103 -9.16 -5.96 -18.77
CA PRO A 103 -9.64 -6.06 -20.14
C PRO A 103 -9.85 -7.50 -20.60
N ASP A 104 -9.11 -8.41 -20.00
CA ASP A 104 -9.20 -9.85 -20.23
C ASP A 104 -8.92 -10.60 -18.91
N SER A 105 -9.08 -11.92 -18.91
CA SER A 105 -8.84 -12.74 -17.71
C SER A 105 -7.35 -12.85 -17.32
N ARG A 106 -6.44 -12.27 -18.09
CA ARG A 106 -4.98 -12.37 -17.88
C ARG A 106 -4.31 -11.08 -17.50
N ASN A 107 -4.87 -9.93 -17.85
CA ASN A 107 -4.24 -8.64 -17.64
C ASN A 107 -5.14 -7.73 -16.77
N ALA A 108 -4.51 -6.92 -15.93
CA ALA A 108 -5.19 -5.90 -15.13
C ALA A 108 -4.41 -4.58 -15.19
N LEU A 109 -5.16 -3.49 -15.28
CA LEU A 109 -4.65 -2.13 -15.15
C LEU A 109 -5.24 -1.53 -13.87
N LEU A 110 -4.42 -0.86 -13.10
CA LEU A 110 -4.82 -0.23 -11.85
C LEU A 110 -4.32 1.20 -11.83
N ALA A 111 -5.08 2.07 -11.20
CA ALA A 111 -4.66 3.44 -10.95
C ALA A 111 -5.22 3.92 -9.61
N GLY A 112 -4.50 4.86 -8.98
CA GLY A 112 -4.93 5.46 -7.74
C GLY A 112 -4.24 6.78 -7.47
N VAL A 113 -4.90 7.62 -6.69
CA VAL A 113 -4.35 8.89 -6.17
C VAL A 113 -4.78 9.02 -4.71
N ARG A 114 -3.83 9.36 -3.84
CA ARG A 114 -4.08 9.68 -2.42
C ARG A 114 -3.56 11.07 -2.12
N TYR A 115 -4.32 11.80 -1.33
CA TYR A 115 -3.94 13.11 -0.81
C TYR A 115 -4.20 13.14 0.70
N PHE A 116 -3.16 13.44 1.45
CA PHE A 116 -3.25 13.62 2.89
C PHE A 116 -3.02 15.08 3.23
N ARG A 117 -3.85 15.62 4.13
CA ARG A 117 -3.72 16.96 4.67
C ARG A 117 -3.62 16.87 6.18
N GLY A 118 -2.49 17.27 6.72
CA GLY A 118 -2.22 17.28 8.15
C GLY A 118 -2.86 18.47 8.89
N PRO A 119 -2.73 18.50 10.22
CA PRO A 119 -3.19 19.61 11.05
C PRO A 119 -2.37 20.86 10.77
N SER A 120 -2.94 22.02 11.08
CA SER A 120 -2.17 23.26 11.12
C SER A 120 -1.39 23.30 12.42
N VAL A 121 -0.06 23.42 12.34
CA VAL A 121 0.84 23.51 13.48
C VAL A 121 1.34 24.94 13.59
N GLY A 122 1.15 25.57 14.76
CA GLY A 122 1.71 26.89 15.04
C GLY A 122 3.24 26.80 15.16
N LEU A 123 3.94 27.67 14.46
CA LEU A 123 5.37 27.82 14.56
C LEU A 123 5.73 28.92 15.55
N THR A 124 6.78 28.72 16.32
CA THR A 124 7.35 29.73 17.22
C THR A 124 8.80 29.97 16.81
N ASP A 125 9.25 31.22 16.96
CA ASP A 125 10.66 31.56 16.79
C ASP A 125 11.51 31.10 17.98
N GLU A 126 12.83 31.33 17.90
CA GLU A 126 13.77 30.97 18.98
C GLU A 126 13.49 31.71 20.30
N GLN A 127 12.74 32.81 20.27
CA GLN A 127 12.34 33.61 21.41
C GLN A 127 10.99 33.19 21.98
N GLY A 128 10.29 32.23 21.34
CA GLY A 128 8.97 31.73 21.76
C GLY A 128 7.78 32.53 21.23
N PHE A 129 7.99 33.50 20.32
CA PHE A 129 6.89 34.27 19.73
C PHE A 129 6.30 33.53 18.52
N PRO A 130 5.01 33.72 18.21
CA PRO A 130 4.39 33.12 17.04
C PRO A 130 5.11 33.53 15.74
N ALA A 131 5.65 32.56 14.99
CA ALA A 131 6.38 32.77 13.75
C ALA A 131 5.61 32.33 12.50
N GLY A 132 4.34 31.90 12.67
CA GLY A 132 3.49 31.47 11.57
C GLY A 132 2.81 30.14 11.81
N THR A 133 2.32 29.54 10.73
CA THR A 133 1.70 28.20 10.77
C THR A 133 2.22 27.33 9.64
N ALA A 134 2.54 26.08 9.92
CA ALA A 134 2.86 25.05 8.94
C ALA A 134 1.69 24.08 8.79
N ARG A 135 1.47 23.57 7.58
CA ARG A 135 0.45 22.58 7.32
C ARG A 135 0.97 21.51 6.37
N PRO A 136 1.29 20.33 6.88
CA PRO A 136 1.77 19.22 6.04
C PRO A 136 0.74 18.78 5.00
N GLN A 137 1.22 18.50 3.78
CA GLN A 137 0.43 18.00 2.68
C GLN A 137 1.22 16.95 1.93
N ASP A 138 0.61 15.79 1.73
CA ASP A 138 1.23 14.67 1.05
C ASP A 138 0.34 14.19 -0.09
N LEU A 139 0.96 13.88 -1.22
CA LEU A 139 0.29 13.37 -2.42
C LEU A 139 0.99 12.10 -2.89
N SER A 140 0.23 11.06 -3.24
CA SER A 140 0.76 9.96 -4.04
C SER A 140 -0.13 9.67 -5.24
N ALA A 141 0.50 9.34 -6.38
CA ALA A 141 -0.14 8.85 -7.57
C ALA A 141 0.46 7.50 -7.96
N GLU A 142 -0.38 6.53 -8.26
CA GLU A 142 0.01 5.14 -8.45
C GLU A 142 -0.60 4.58 -9.71
N VAL A 143 0.20 3.82 -10.46
CA VAL A 143 -0.25 3.05 -11.61
C VAL A 143 0.29 1.63 -11.48
N GLY A 144 -0.58 0.66 -11.70
CA GLY A 144 -0.26 -0.76 -11.57
C GLY A 144 -0.62 -1.53 -12.83
N TYR A 145 0.20 -2.53 -13.13
CA TYR A 145 -0.09 -3.53 -14.13
C TYR A 145 0.04 -4.90 -13.51
N GLY A 146 -0.97 -5.74 -13.72
CA GLY A 146 -0.99 -7.13 -13.28
C GLY A 146 -1.11 -8.09 -14.45
N ARG A 147 -0.48 -9.26 -14.31
CA ARG A 147 -0.59 -10.36 -15.28
C ARG A 147 -0.76 -11.70 -14.58
N ARG A 148 -1.76 -12.45 -15.02
CA ARG A 148 -2.00 -13.82 -14.57
C ARG A 148 -1.17 -14.80 -15.40
N ILE A 149 -0.45 -15.69 -14.72
CA ILE A 149 0.32 -16.77 -15.32
C ILE A 149 -0.36 -18.10 -14.96
N GLY A 150 -0.89 -18.78 -15.97
CA GLY A 150 -1.68 -19.98 -15.75
C GLY A 150 -3.05 -19.68 -15.11
N ARG A 151 -3.58 -20.61 -14.30
CA ARG A 151 -4.92 -20.52 -13.71
C ARG A 151 -4.94 -19.85 -12.33
N ASN A 152 -3.86 -19.98 -11.58
CA ASN A 152 -3.86 -19.75 -10.15
C ASN A 152 -2.84 -18.71 -9.68
N LEU A 153 -1.93 -18.27 -10.52
CA LEU A 153 -0.83 -17.38 -10.17
C LEU A 153 -0.96 -16.05 -10.91
N ALA A 154 -0.82 -14.96 -10.20
CA ALA A 154 -0.78 -13.62 -10.76
C ALA A 154 0.41 -12.84 -10.19
N PHE A 155 1.01 -12.00 -11.02
CA PHE A 155 2.04 -11.03 -10.63
C PHE A 155 1.60 -9.63 -10.97
N SER A 156 2.15 -8.67 -10.27
CA SER A 156 1.93 -7.25 -10.56
C SER A 156 3.17 -6.42 -10.33
N LEU A 157 3.25 -5.32 -11.04
CA LEU A 157 4.19 -4.24 -10.85
C LEU A 157 3.39 -2.94 -10.68
N THR A 158 3.70 -2.19 -9.64
CA THR A 158 3.09 -0.87 -9.39
C THR A 158 4.19 0.18 -9.30
N ALA A 159 4.06 1.26 -10.04
CA ALA A 159 4.89 2.45 -9.94
C ALA A 159 4.13 3.50 -9.13
N ARG A 160 4.82 4.15 -8.21
CA ARG A 160 4.27 5.17 -7.32
C ARG A 160 5.13 6.42 -7.36
N TYR A 161 4.52 7.55 -7.63
CA TYR A 161 5.10 8.88 -7.43
C TYR A 161 4.59 9.46 -6.12
N VAL A 162 5.46 10.06 -5.34
CA VAL A 162 5.13 10.66 -4.05
C VAL A 162 5.69 12.05 -3.96
N ARG A 163 4.90 12.96 -3.39
CA ARG A 163 5.30 14.32 -3.04
C ARG A 163 4.85 14.63 -1.62
N SER A 164 5.77 15.09 -0.78
CA SER A 164 5.52 15.49 0.60
C SER A 164 5.98 16.92 0.81
N ASP A 165 5.08 17.77 1.29
CA ASP A 165 5.32 19.16 1.63
C ASP A 165 5.02 19.34 3.13
N GLN A 166 6.04 19.60 3.93
CA GLN A 166 5.90 19.76 5.37
C GLN A 166 5.35 21.15 5.77
N GLY A 167 5.22 22.09 4.81
CA GLY A 167 4.66 23.42 5.05
C GLY A 167 5.59 24.39 5.78
N PHE A 168 6.89 24.07 5.93
CA PHE A 168 7.88 24.95 6.57
C PHE A 168 8.54 25.93 5.60
N GLY A 169 8.05 26.06 4.36
CA GLY A 169 8.66 26.89 3.31
C GLY A 169 9.87 26.25 2.63
N GLU A 170 10.20 25.02 2.97
CA GLU A 170 11.23 24.23 2.29
C GLU A 170 10.71 23.61 0.99
N LYS A 171 11.62 23.16 0.14
CA LYS A 171 11.24 22.48 -1.10
C LYS A 171 10.56 21.14 -0.77
N PRO A 172 9.41 20.84 -1.38
CA PRO A 172 8.75 19.57 -1.19
C PRO A 172 9.66 18.39 -1.54
N MET A 173 9.66 17.37 -0.71
CA MET A 173 10.29 16.10 -1.03
C MET A 173 9.50 15.37 -2.11
N GLN A 174 10.20 14.75 -3.05
CA GLN A 174 9.61 13.97 -4.12
C GLN A 174 10.37 12.67 -4.31
N GLY A 175 9.64 11.61 -4.67
CA GLY A 175 10.24 10.32 -4.90
C GLY A 175 9.40 9.43 -5.81
N VAL A 176 10.06 8.42 -6.35
CA VAL A 176 9.40 7.36 -7.12
C VAL A 176 9.76 6.03 -6.48
N SER A 177 8.78 5.16 -6.29
CA SER A 177 8.98 3.79 -5.83
C SER A 177 8.28 2.79 -6.72
N PHE A 178 8.73 1.54 -6.65
CA PHE A 178 8.16 0.43 -7.39
C PHE A 178 7.85 -0.71 -6.42
N ASP A 179 6.65 -1.28 -6.55
CA ASP A 179 6.20 -2.42 -5.76
C ASP A 179 5.96 -3.62 -6.68
N ILE A 180 6.43 -4.78 -6.26
CA ILE A 180 6.16 -6.06 -6.94
C ILE A 180 5.20 -6.86 -6.06
N GLY A 181 4.11 -7.31 -6.65
CA GLY A 181 3.10 -8.14 -6.00
C GLY A 181 2.99 -9.51 -6.64
N ALA A 182 2.64 -10.49 -5.82
CA ALA A 182 2.26 -11.82 -6.29
C ALA A 182 1.04 -12.31 -5.53
N ALA A 183 0.17 -13.07 -6.22
CA ALA A 183 -1.00 -13.69 -5.62
C ALA A 183 -1.20 -15.10 -6.19
N TYR A 184 -1.52 -16.05 -5.31
CA TYR A 184 -1.80 -17.42 -5.66
C TYR A 184 -3.14 -17.86 -5.09
N ARG A 185 -3.98 -18.46 -5.93
CA ARG A 185 -5.26 -19.06 -5.53
C ARG A 185 -5.14 -20.59 -5.63
N GLY A 186 -5.01 -21.25 -4.48
CA GLY A 186 -4.97 -22.70 -4.36
C GLY A 186 -6.12 -23.23 -3.52
N THR A 187 -6.54 -24.46 -3.79
CA THR A 187 -7.45 -25.21 -2.90
C THR A 187 -6.57 -26.10 -2.02
N LEU A 188 -6.57 -25.86 -0.73
CA LEU A 188 -5.99 -26.80 0.24
C LEU A 188 -6.95 -28.01 0.32
N ARG A 189 -6.45 -29.16 -0.06
CA ARG A 189 -7.12 -30.46 0.14
C ARG A 189 -6.54 -31.16 1.35
#